data_59e263bca6abb487cb7376d18bd3e037
#
_entry.id   59e263bca6abb487cb7376d18bd3e037
#
_cell.length_a   1.000
_cell.length_b   1.000
_cell.length_c   1.000
_cell.angle_alpha   90.00
_cell.angle_beta   90.00
_cell.angle_gamma   90.00
#
_symmetry.space_group_name_H-M   'P 1'
#
loop_
_entity.id
_entity.type
_entity.pdbx_description
1 polymer ?
#
loop_
_entity_poly.entity_id
_entity_poly.type
_entity_poly.pdbx_seq_one_letter_code
_entity_poly.pdbx_strand_id
1 'polypeptide(L)'
;MIVTKDPHMEFVAVDSKGHKQIVYNDETYEHNYPFTFEVPFTNDPVPSTFTTTIFNLTKQHKDFYKKGMHCWINFNWGKDPKKIAEGFISNTGKLSNDGTTDSKVLTFTEGTNYSNVAARKLKLKKNKKVNHYKTVKITEKGHYKNQRYSTSVVETYKRGPKKGQKHVVHHWAYRKVWVKPKTTNKRVKSRDNKTYFANRVYRKGTTYKQVIEGIAEQASIKIAKIDLAKNEGIKKSFTAKGKPLTLIKNFVKLAKSEMFYERGKLVIVNPNSKKNTWFVIDDKDLIQVPSQNDDDKNGTTWQIVTPLVPEITVNTGIIMNSK
;
A
#
# COMPACT_ATOMS: atom_id res chain seq x y z
N MET A 1 -21.97 -6.86 37.18
CA MET A 1 -23.35 -6.52 36.69
C MET A 1 -23.24 -5.44 35.66
N ILE A 2 -23.71 -5.69 34.44
CA ILE A 2 -23.81 -4.69 33.36
C ILE A 2 -24.98 -3.77 33.68
N VAL A 3 -24.73 -2.46 33.76
CA VAL A 3 -25.81 -1.48 33.98
C VAL A 3 -26.44 -1.18 32.64
N THR A 4 -27.68 -1.62 32.42
CA THR A 4 -28.45 -1.46 31.17
C THR A 4 -29.52 -0.40 31.31
N LYS A 5 -29.15 0.80 31.74
CA LYS A 5 -30.09 1.87 31.99
C LYS A 5 -29.73 3.04 31.09
N ASP A 6 -30.77 3.63 30.47
CA ASP A 6 -30.65 4.87 29.71
C ASP A 6 -29.66 4.78 28.50
N PRO A 7 -30.01 4.04 27.43
CA PRO A 7 -29.12 3.86 26.30
C PRO A 7 -29.01 5.13 25.44
N HIS A 8 -27.81 5.67 25.28
CA HIS A 8 -27.48 6.78 24.40
C HIS A 8 -26.77 6.31 23.15
N MET A 9 -27.28 6.62 21.98
CA MET A 9 -26.73 6.25 20.69
C MET A 9 -26.60 7.47 19.80
N GLU A 10 -25.48 7.58 19.12
CA GLU A 10 -25.24 8.62 18.11
C GLU A 10 -24.68 7.98 16.84
N PHE A 11 -25.23 8.34 15.69
CA PHE A 11 -24.62 8.09 14.39
C PHE A 11 -24.17 9.42 13.80
N VAL A 12 -22.89 9.55 13.51
CA VAL A 12 -22.28 10.77 12.99
C VAL A 12 -21.70 10.49 11.61
N ALA A 13 -22.02 11.36 10.65
CA ALA A 13 -21.40 11.35 9.33
C ALA A 13 -20.84 12.74 8.98
N VAL A 14 -19.68 12.77 8.29
CA VAL A 14 -18.98 14.01 7.95
C VAL A 14 -18.70 14.04 6.45
N ASP A 15 -19.04 15.14 5.79
CA ASP A 15 -18.74 15.34 4.37
C ASP A 15 -17.30 15.80 4.14
N SER A 16 -16.90 15.90 2.88
CA SER A 16 -15.56 16.36 2.48
C SER A 16 -15.26 17.83 2.81
N LYS A 17 -16.28 18.61 3.16
CA LYS A 17 -16.16 20.02 3.55
C LYS A 17 -16.14 20.19 5.07
N GLY A 18 -16.31 19.09 5.82
CA GLY A 18 -16.36 19.10 7.28
C GLY A 18 -17.75 19.34 7.88
N HIS A 19 -18.82 19.40 7.07
CA HIS A 19 -20.17 19.47 7.61
C HIS A 19 -20.53 18.13 8.24
N LYS A 20 -21.14 18.20 9.43
CA LYS A 20 -21.54 17.02 10.19
C LYS A 20 -23.05 16.90 10.22
N GLN A 21 -23.53 15.68 10.07
CA GLN A 21 -24.89 15.31 10.45
C GLN A 21 -24.81 14.30 11.58
N ILE A 22 -25.53 14.59 12.66
CA ILE A 22 -25.55 13.73 13.85
C ILE A 22 -27.01 13.30 14.04
N VAL A 23 -27.20 12.01 14.24
CA VAL A 23 -28.49 11.39 14.51
C VAL A 23 -28.41 10.79 15.91
N TYR A 24 -29.34 11.14 16.74
CA TYR A 24 -29.46 10.68 18.13
C TYR A 24 -30.70 9.82 18.30
N ASN A 25 -30.70 8.94 19.28
CA ASN A 25 -31.88 8.24 19.74
C ASN A 25 -32.54 8.94 20.95
N ASP A 26 -31.99 10.07 21.40
CA ASP A 26 -32.41 10.79 22.59
C ASP A 26 -33.39 11.93 22.21
N GLU A 27 -34.52 11.99 22.88
CA GLU A 27 -35.60 12.98 22.65
C GLU A 27 -35.20 14.43 22.97
N THR A 28 -34.09 14.62 23.67
CA THR A 28 -33.60 15.96 24.05
C THR A 28 -32.91 16.72 22.90
N TYR A 29 -32.63 16.07 21.75
CA TYR A 29 -31.96 16.69 20.63
C TYR A 29 -32.88 16.99 19.45
N GLU A 30 -32.65 18.12 18.75
CA GLU A 30 -33.45 18.56 17.59
C GLU A 30 -33.53 17.55 16.45
N HIS A 31 -32.57 16.68 16.34
CA HIS A 31 -32.47 15.68 15.28
C HIS A 31 -32.58 14.26 15.82
N ASN A 32 -33.61 14.05 16.63
CA ASN A 32 -33.98 12.74 17.14
C ASN A 32 -34.62 11.90 16.02
N TYR A 33 -33.88 10.94 15.52
CA TYR A 33 -34.36 9.93 14.57
C TYR A 33 -34.16 8.55 15.17
N PRO A 34 -35.18 7.71 15.22
CA PRO A 34 -34.97 6.31 15.56
C PRO A 34 -33.98 5.68 14.59
N PHE A 35 -33.00 4.95 15.10
CA PHE A 35 -32.11 4.17 14.27
C PHE A 35 -31.69 2.88 14.94
N THR A 36 -31.31 1.91 14.12
CA THR A 36 -30.73 0.63 14.55
C THR A 36 -29.36 0.47 13.92
N PHE A 37 -28.50 -0.32 14.52
CA PHE A 37 -27.21 -0.62 13.95
C PHE A 37 -26.81 -2.07 14.21
N GLU A 38 -25.96 -2.59 13.31
CA GLU A 38 -25.30 -3.88 13.44
C GLU A 38 -23.81 -3.69 13.18
N VAL A 39 -23.00 -4.10 14.14
CA VAL A 39 -21.54 -3.90 14.17
C VAL A 39 -20.85 -5.24 14.38
N PRO A 40 -20.70 -6.08 13.33
CA PRO A 40 -20.00 -7.34 13.43
C PRO A 40 -18.48 -7.07 13.52
N PHE A 41 -17.83 -7.63 14.53
CA PHE A 41 -16.37 -7.66 14.65
C PHE A 41 -15.86 -9.06 14.26
N THR A 42 -14.81 -9.08 13.44
CA THR A 42 -14.16 -10.34 13.04
C THR A 42 -12.67 -10.28 13.34
N ASN A 43 -12.06 -11.42 13.61
CA ASN A 43 -10.62 -11.48 13.75
C ASN A 43 -9.91 -11.72 12.40
N ASP A 44 -10.56 -11.39 11.29
CA ASP A 44 -10.00 -11.41 9.95
C ASP A 44 -9.36 -10.07 9.58
N PRO A 45 -8.30 -10.06 8.74
CA PRO A 45 -7.68 -8.83 8.25
C PRO A 45 -8.46 -8.17 7.09
N VAL A 46 -9.75 -8.41 7.03
CA VAL A 46 -10.69 -7.76 6.11
C VAL A 46 -11.55 -6.81 6.94
N PRO A 47 -11.67 -5.55 6.53
CA PRO A 47 -12.52 -4.60 7.25
C PRO A 47 -13.95 -5.11 7.35
N SER A 48 -14.50 -5.09 8.56
CA SER A 48 -15.90 -5.41 8.77
C SER A 48 -16.82 -4.42 8.07
N THR A 49 -17.98 -4.90 7.66
CA THR A 49 -19.03 -4.07 7.07
C THR A 49 -20.13 -3.90 8.10
N PHE A 50 -20.44 -2.66 8.43
CA PHE A 50 -21.44 -2.26 9.41
C PHE A 50 -22.66 -1.72 8.71
N THR A 51 -23.82 -1.87 9.34
CA THR A 51 -25.08 -1.31 8.85
C THR A 51 -25.72 -0.41 9.89
N THR A 52 -26.33 0.66 9.42
CA THR A 52 -27.17 1.55 10.23
C THR A 52 -28.44 1.80 9.45
N THR A 53 -29.59 1.55 10.07
CA THR A 53 -30.90 1.87 9.50
C THR A 53 -31.48 3.04 10.25
N ILE A 54 -31.71 4.14 9.55
CA ILE A 54 -32.28 5.37 10.11
C ILE A 54 -33.70 5.52 9.59
N PHE A 55 -34.63 5.82 10.49
CA PHE A 55 -36.04 5.89 10.18
C PHE A 55 -36.53 7.36 10.11
N ASN A 56 -37.52 7.60 9.28
CA ASN A 56 -38.25 8.84 9.13
C ASN A 56 -37.40 10.12 8.90
N LEU A 57 -36.26 9.96 8.21
CA LEU A 57 -35.41 11.09 7.82
C LEU A 57 -36.16 12.07 6.92
N THR A 58 -36.02 13.36 7.16
CA THR A 58 -36.48 14.41 6.22
C THR A 58 -35.72 14.30 4.88
N LYS A 59 -36.29 14.85 3.81
CA LYS A 59 -35.64 14.82 2.47
C LYS A 59 -34.23 15.41 2.50
N GLN A 60 -34.03 16.54 3.17
CA GLN A 60 -32.74 17.20 3.29
C GLN A 60 -31.69 16.30 3.96
N HIS A 61 -32.06 15.62 5.04
CA HIS A 61 -31.17 14.72 5.76
C HIS A 61 -30.90 13.43 4.97
N LYS A 62 -31.87 12.93 4.19
CA LYS A 62 -31.67 11.77 3.29
C LYS A 62 -30.63 12.02 2.23
N ASP A 63 -30.58 13.23 1.66
CA ASP A 63 -29.71 13.61 0.55
C ASP A 63 -28.28 13.96 1.02
N PHE A 64 -28.07 14.12 2.31
CA PHE A 64 -26.77 14.40 2.90
C PHE A 64 -25.78 13.23 2.71
N TYR A 65 -26.23 12.00 2.99
CA TYR A 65 -25.36 10.83 3.01
C TYR A 65 -24.88 10.43 1.63
N LYS A 66 -23.54 10.36 1.46
CA LYS A 66 -22.89 9.97 0.20
C LYS A 66 -21.79 8.94 0.44
N LYS A 67 -21.57 8.09 -0.55
CA LYS A 67 -20.45 7.14 -0.53
C LYS A 67 -19.11 7.84 -0.32
N GLY A 68 -18.28 7.28 0.56
CA GLY A 68 -16.95 7.80 0.91
C GLY A 68 -16.92 8.78 2.06
N MET A 69 -18.09 9.17 2.62
CA MET A 69 -18.13 10.01 3.82
C MET A 69 -17.61 9.23 5.02
N HIS A 70 -16.84 9.90 5.86
CA HIS A 70 -16.40 9.38 7.15
C HIS A 70 -17.57 9.34 8.11
N CYS A 71 -17.73 8.23 8.84
CA CYS A 71 -18.82 8.06 9.80
C CYS A 71 -18.40 7.19 10.97
N TRP A 72 -19.14 7.32 12.09
CA TRP A 72 -18.93 6.48 13.26
C TRP A 72 -20.22 6.35 14.07
N ILE A 73 -20.28 5.34 14.92
CA ILE A 73 -21.33 5.09 15.88
C ILE A 73 -20.74 5.22 17.28
N ASN A 74 -21.38 6.00 18.11
CA ASN A 74 -21.14 6.08 19.53
C ASN A 74 -22.29 5.39 20.29
N PHE A 75 -21.97 4.73 21.37
CA PHE A 75 -22.95 4.10 22.26
C PHE A 75 -22.46 4.09 23.70
N ASN A 76 -23.35 4.27 24.65
CA ASN A 76 -23.14 3.97 26.07
C ASN A 76 -24.47 3.76 26.79
N TRP A 77 -24.42 3.09 27.91
CA TRP A 77 -25.46 3.10 28.92
C TRP A 77 -25.20 4.29 29.83
N GLY A 78 -26.14 5.25 29.89
CA GLY A 78 -25.95 6.53 30.57
C GLY A 78 -25.16 7.54 29.77
N LYS A 79 -24.68 8.61 30.40
CA LYS A 79 -23.95 9.71 29.78
C LYS A 79 -22.61 9.27 29.21
N ASP A 80 -22.02 10.09 28.33
CA ASP A 80 -20.71 9.92 27.72
C ASP A 80 -20.62 8.75 26.72
N PRO A 81 -21.24 8.86 25.53
CA PRO A 81 -21.22 7.83 24.51
C PRO A 81 -19.81 7.54 24.02
N LYS A 82 -19.46 6.25 23.94
CA LYS A 82 -18.15 5.75 23.49
C LYS A 82 -18.23 5.32 22.04
N LYS A 83 -17.19 5.61 21.27
CA LYS A 83 -17.09 5.16 19.88
C LYS A 83 -16.97 3.64 19.84
N ILE A 84 -17.93 2.97 19.20
CA ILE A 84 -17.94 1.52 19.02
C ILE A 84 -17.56 1.09 17.62
N ALA A 85 -17.88 1.90 16.60
CA ALA A 85 -17.54 1.62 15.21
C ALA A 85 -17.16 2.91 14.47
N GLU A 86 -16.23 2.82 13.51
CA GLU A 86 -15.74 3.94 12.70
C GLU A 86 -15.34 3.46 11.32
N GLY A 87 -15.69 4.19 10.27
CA GLY A 87 -15.35 3.83 8.92
C GLY A 87 -15.81 4.82 7.87
N PHE A 88 -16.02 4.31 6.65
CA PHE A 88 -16.44 5.12 5.51
C PHE A 88 -17.68 4.51 4.87
N ILE A 89 -18.68 5.35 4.56
CA ILE A 89 -19.91 4.92 3.89
C ILE A 89 -19.53 4.25 2.56
N SER A 90 -19.83 2.96 2.44
CA SER A 90 -19.59 2.17 1.25
C SER A 90 -20.81 2.12 0.33
N ASN A 91 -22.01 2.16 0.92
CA ASN A 91 -23.27 2.15 0.20
C ASN A 91 -24.33 2.97 0.94
N THR A 92 -25.08 3.77 0.19
CA THR A 92 -26.30 4.43 0.66
C THR A 92 -27.47 3.72 0.02
N GLY A 93 -28.15 2.86 0.77
CA GLY A 93 -29.30 2.10 0.31
C GLY A 93 -30.40 2.97 -0.28
N LYS A 94 -31.27 2.36 -1.05
CA LYS A 94 -32.50 3.03 -1.50
C LYS A 94 -33.37 3.32 -0.27
N LEU A 95 -34.15 4.37 -0.37
CA LEU A 95 -35.22 4.62 0.58
C LEU A 95 -36.24 3.50 0.46
N SER A 96 -36.64 2.92 1.56
CA SER A 96 -37.75 1.98 1.65
C SER A 96 -38.87 2.58 2.46
N ASN A 97 -40.09 2.35 2.06
CA ASN A 97 -41.30 2.72 2.81
C ASN A 97 -42.19 1.49 2.92
N ASP A 98 -42.63 1.17 4.12
CA ASP A 98 -43.51 0.04 4.42
C ASP A 98 -45.00 0.43 4.47
N GLY A 99 -45.32 1.64 4.04
CA GLY A 99 -46.66 2.23 4.12
C GLY A 99 -46.86 3.14 5.35
N THR A 100 -46.04 3.01 6.38
CA THR A 100 -46.09 3.78 7.61
C THR A 100 -44.77 4.48 7.92
N THR A 101 -43.64 3.82 7.65
CA THR A 101 -42.32 4.26 8.09
C THR A 101 -41.35 4.28 6.90
N ASP A 102 -40.70 5.41 6.73
CA ASP A 102 -39.57 5.55 5.82
C ASP A 102 -38.29 5.02 6.49
N SER A 103 -37.51 4.20 5.79
CA SER A 103 -36.23 3.74 6.28
C SER A 103 -35.11 3.93 5.26
N LYS A 104 -33.92 4.28 5.74
CA LYS A 104 -32.70 4.41 4.94
C LYS A 104 -31.58 3.59 5.56
N VAL A 105 -31.15 2.57 4.82
CA VAL A 105 -30.02 1.73 5.24
C VAL A 105 -28.72 2.35 4.73
N LEU A 106 -27.79 2.60 5.64
CA LEU A 106 -26.44 3.01 5.34
C LEU A 106 -25.49 1.85 5.67
N THR A 107 -24.64 1.50 4.71
CA THR A 107 -23.60 0.51 4.92
C THR A 107 -22.24 1.22 4.93
N PHE A 108 -21.40 0.94 5.92
CA PHE A 108 -20.06 1.50 5.98
C PHE A 108 -19.04 0.43 6.31
N THR A 109 -17.81 0.66 5.85
CA THR A 109 -16.71 -0.28 6.00
C THR A 109 -15.71 0.25 7.00
N GLU A 110 -15.33 -0.58 7.95
CA GLU A 110 -14.38 -0.25 9.01
C GLU A 110 -13.00 0.09 8.44
N GLY A 111 -12.55 1.32 8.65
CA GLY A 111 -11.22 1.77 8.22
C GLY A 111 -10.96 1.68 6.71
N THR A 112 -9.70 1.57 6.34
CA THR A 112 -9.26 1.49 4.95
C THR A 112 -9.08 0.04 4.52
N ASN A 113 -9.76 -0.37 3.45
CA ASN A 113 -9.58 -1.71 2.88
C ASN A 113 -8.27 -1.81 2.09
N TYR A 114 -7.28 -2.49 2.64
CA TYR A 114 -5.98 -2.73 2.01
C TYR A 114 -5.91 -3.98 1.14
N SER A 115 -6.97 -4.79 1.04
CA SER A 115 -7.00 -6.03 0.24
C SER A 115 -6.77 -5.78 -1.26
N ASN A 116 -7.12 -4.58 -1.73
CA ASN A 116 -7.01 -4.16 -3.12
C ASN A 116 -5.68 -3.46 -3.47
N VAL A 117 -4.75 -3.34 -2.51
CA VAL A 117 -3.44 -2.74 -2.77
C VAL A 117 -2.65 -3.61 -3.75
N ALA A 118 -2.31 -3.02 -4.90
CA ALA A 118 -1.71 -3.76 -6.00
C ALA A 118 -0.25 -4.18 -5.69
N ALA A 119 0.14 -5.36 -6.16
CA ALA A 119 1.50 -5.90 -6.02
C ALA A 119 2.60 -4.98 -6.60
N ARG A 120 2.27 -4.14 -7.60
CA ARG A 120 3.19 -3.16 -8.19
C ARG A 120 3.73 -2.14 -7.18
N LYS A 121 3.02 -1.88 -6.08
CA LYS A 121 3.48 -1.00 -5.01
C LYS A 121 4.77 -1.50 -4.34
N LEU A 122 5.05 -2.81 -4.38
CA LEU A 122 6.28 -3.40 -3.83
C LEU A 122 7.47 -3.38 -4.79
N LYS A 123 7.34 -2.75 -5.95
CA LYS A 123 8.44 -2.62 -6.92
C LYS A 123 9.25 -1.36 -6.65
N LEU A 124 10.55 -1.54 -6.46
CA LEU A 124 11.51 -0.46 -6.31
C LEU A 124 12.08 -0.05 -7.67
N LYS A 125 12.13 1.24 -7.93
CA LYS A 125 12.81 1.80 -9.09
C LYS A 125 14.33 1.69 -8.87
N LYS A 126 15.03 1.00 -9.79
CA LYS A 126 16.49 0.85 -9.76
C LYS A 126 17.09 1.31 -11.07
N ASN A 127 18.26 1.91 -11.00
CA ASN A 127 19.01 2.35 -12.17
C ASN A 127 20.21 1.42 -12.37
N LYS A 128 20.40 0.97 -13.60
CA LYS A 128 21.57 0.17 -14.01
C LYS A 128 22.27 0.89 -15.15
N LYS A 129 23.58 1.07 -15.01
CA LYS A 129 24.42 1.54 -16.11
C LYS A 129 24.59 0.42 -17.12
N VAL A 130 24.12 0.63 -18.34
CA VAL A 130 24.25 -0.34 -19.44
C VAL A 130 25.21 0.22 -20.45
N ASN A 131 26.26 -0.55 -20.77
CA ASN A 131 27.19 -0.20 -21.83
C ASN A 131 26.56 -0.60 -23.18
N HIS A 132 26.60 0.28 -24.12
CA HIS A 132 26.27 -0.01 -25.50
C HIS A 132 27.27 0.69 -26.43
N TYR A 133 27.31 0.27 -27.67
CA TYR A 133 28.19 0.87 -28.67
C TYR A 133 27.35 1.72 -29.61
N LYS A 134 27.74 2.98 -29.73
CA LYS A 134 27.17 3.90 -30.75
C LYS A 134 28.16 4.01 -31.91
N THR A 135 27.65 3.96 -33.11
CA THR A 135 28.45 4.28 -34.30
C THR A 135 28.40 5.80 -34.48
N VAL A 136 29.55 6.42 -34.37
CA VAL A 136 29.71 7.87 -34.56
C VAL A 136 30.47 8.09 -35.88
N LYS A 137 29.93 8.95 -36.72
CA LYS A 137 30.60 9.44 -37.92
C LYS A 137 31.66 10.47 -37.52
N ILE A 138 32.93 10.14 -37.71
CA ILE A 138 34.04 11.05 -37.50
C ILE A 138 34.52 11.50 -38.88
N THR A 139 34.41 12.81 -39.14
CA THR A 139 34.89 13.44 -40.37
C THR A 139 36.22 14.11 -40.08
N GLU A 140 37.29 13.57 -40.67
CA GLU A 140 38.60 14.22 -40.64
C GLU A 140 38.55 15.40 -41.59
N LYS A 141 39.02 16.57 -41.16
CA LYS A 141 39.08 17.78 -42.03
C LYS A 141 40.10 17.52 -43.13
N GLY A 142 39.79 17.99 -44.32
CA GLY A 142 40.74 17.99 -45.41
C GLY A 142 41.99 18.78 -45.02
N HIS A 143 43.13 18.30 -45.44
CA HIS A 143 44.45 18.93 -45.17
C HIS A 143 45.37 18.80 -46.38
N TYR A 144 46.35 19.70 -46.45
CA TYR A 144 47.41 19.59 -47.44
C TYR A 144 48.50 18.64 -46.96
N LYS A 145 48.87 17.65 -47.82
CA LYS A 145 50.00 16.75 -47.57
C LYS A 145 51.09 17.03 -48.59
N ASN A 146 52.34 17.08 -48.15
CA ASN A 146 53.49 17.16 -49.03
C ASN A 146 53.67 15.80 -49.73
N GLN A 147 53.54 15.77 -51.05
CA GLN A 147 53.78 14.56 -51.85
C GLN A 147 55.10 14.73 -52.57
N ARG A 148 56.03 13.80 -52.37
CA ARG A 148 57.27 13.71 -53.12
C ARG A 148 56.98 13.26 -54.53
N TYR A 149 57.57 13.93 -55.50
CA TYR A 149 57.54 13.53 -56.91
C TYR A 149 58.89 13.72 -57.53
N SER A 150 59.23 12.96 -58.59
CA SER A 150 60.47 13.12 -59.34
C SER A 150 60.19 13.88 -60.64
N THR A 151 61.09 14.81 -60.94
CA THR A 151 61.15 15.47 -62.25
C THR A 151 62.39 15.01 -62.96
N SER A 152 62.25 14.72 -64.22
CA SER A 152 63.38 14.32 -65.05
C SER A 152 63.80 15.52 -65.90
N VAL A 153 65.07 15.91 -65.77
CA VAL A 153 65.67 16.98 -66.58
C VAL A 153 66.79 16.35 -67.41
N VAL A 154 66.83 16.74 -68.68
CA VAL A 154 67.92 16.33 -69.56
C VAL A 154 69.06 17.33 -69.41
N GLU A 155 70.15 16.82 -68.85
CA GLU A 155 71.34 17.63 -68.67
C GLU A 155 72.42 17.16 -69.62
N THR A 156 73.34 18.06 -69.99
CA THR A 156 74.48 17.72 -70.86
C THR A 156 75.76 17.70 -70.03
N TYR A 157 76.56 16.59 -70.19
CA TYR A 157 77.86 16.48 -69.52
C TYR A 157 78.74 17.65 -69.86
N LYS A 158 79.16 18.43 -68.89
CA LYS A 158 79.93 19.66 -69.07
C LYS A 158 81.44 19.38 -69.13
N ARG A 159 81.90 18.23 -68.63
CA ARG A 159 83.31 17.82 -68.52
C ARG A 159 83.52 16.30 -68.70
N GLY A 160 84.75 15.83 -68.97
CA GLY A 160 85.08 14.41 -69.06
C GLY A 160 84.88 13.77 -70.42
N PRO A 161 85.07 12.45 -70.59
CA PRO A 161 84.99 11.78 -71.86
C PRO A 161 83.66 11.71 -72.52
N LYS A 162 82.55 12.08 -71.77
CA LYS A 162 81.17 12.16 -72.27
C LYS A 162 80.69 13.60 -72.43
N LYS A 163 81.62 14.59 -72.48
CA LYS A 163 81.28 16.00 -72.68
C LYS A 163 80.42 16.15 -73.98
N GLY A 164 79.29 16.86 -73.83
CA GLY A 164 78.35 17.09 -74.95
C GLY A 164 77.25 16.02 -75.08
N GLN A 165 77.37 14.88 -74.42
CA GLN A 165 76.27 13.88 -74.39
C GLN A 165 75.16 14.28 -73.41
N LYS A 166 73.94 14.03 -73.78
CA LYS A 166 72.77 14.27 -72.96
C LYS A 166 72.48 13.08 -72.06
N HIS A 167 72.15 13.32 -70.76
CA HIS A 167 71.69 12.32 -69.79
C HIS A 167 70.53 12.83 -69.03
N VAL A 168 69.71 11.93 -68.50
CA VAL A 168 68.53 12.24 -67.67
C VAL A 168 68.91 12.26 -66.20
N VAL A 169 68.70 13.39 -65.56
CA VAL A 169 68.90 13.53 -64.12
C VAL A 169 67.53 13.63 -63.45
N HIS A 170 67.33 12.81 -62.45
CA HIS A 170 66.08 12.82 -61.63
C HIS A 170 66.26 13.70 -60.43
N HIS A 171 65.46 14.76 -60.34
CA HIS A 171 65.38 15.66 -59.20
C HIS A 171 64.11 15.36 -58.39
N TRP A 172 64.26 15.29 -57.10
CA TRP A 172 63.11 15.14 -56.21
C TRP A 172 62.60 16.48 -55.73
N ALA A 173 61.25 16.70 -55.89
CA ALA A 173 60.59 17.89 -55.41
C ALA A 173 59.37 17.49 -54.60
N TYR A 174 58.86 18.45 -53.84
CA TYR A 174 57.67 18.26 -53.04
C TYR A 174 56.55 19.19 -53.53
N ARG A 175 55.35 18.69 -53.70
CA ARG A 175 54.15 19.46 -53.98
C ARG A 175 53.11 19.30 -52.87
N LYS A 176 52.36 20.33 -52.54
CA LYS A 176 51.23 20.27 -51.66
C LYS A 176 50.04 19.68 -52.40
N VAL A 177 49.55 18.54 -51.95
CA VAL A 177 48.38 17.87 -52.51
C VAL A 177 47.26 17.96 -51.49
N TRP A 178 46.07 18.40 -51.90
CA TRP A 178 44.91 18.42 -51.03
C TRP A 178 44.36 17.02 -50.85
N VAL A 179 44.30 16.59 -49.55
CA VAL A 179 43.64 15.33 -49.15
C VAL A 179 42.21 15.69 -48.77
N LYS A 180 41.23 15.15 -49.46
CA LYS A 180 39.80 15.40 -49.23
C LYS A 180 39.41 14.93 -47.83
N PRO A 181 38.41 15.57 -47.19
CA PRO A 181 37.82 15.10 -45.96
C PRO A 181 37.39 13.63 -46.09
N LYS A 182 37.71 12.83 -45.07
CA LYS A 182 37.32 11.41 -45.04
C LYS A 182 36.41 11.17 -43.83
N THR A 183 35.21 10.66 -44.08
CA THR A 183 34.27 10.29 -43.03
C THR A 183 34.41 8.81 -42.77
N THR A 184 34.69 8.46 -41.51
CA THR A 184 34.79 7.08 -41.03
C THR A 184 33.77 6.81 -39.91
N ASN A 185 33.20 5.61 -39.89
CA ASN A 185 32.31 5.19 -38.84
C ASN A 185 33.15 4.55 -37.74
N LYS A 186 33.14 5.15 -36.53
CA LYS A 186 33.85 4.59 -35.36
C LYS A 186 32.85 4.12 -34.30
N ARG A 187 32.99 2.90 -33.84
CA ARG A 187 32.22 2.38 -32.70
C ARG A 187 32.78 2.97 -31.39
N VAL A 188 31.98 3.79 -30.71
CA VAL A 188 32.37 4.40 -29.44
C VAL A 188 31.51 3.79 -28.33
N LYS A 189 32.15 3.40 -27.24
CA LYS A 189 31.46 2.89 -26.05
C LYS A 189 30.70 4.03 -25.36
N SER A 190 29.38 3.88 -25.22
CA SER A 190 28.51 4.79 -24.48
C SER A 190 27.92 4.11 -23.27
N ARG A 191 27.60 4.86 -22.23
CA ARG A 191 26.96 4.37 -21.00
C ARG A 191 25.65 5.11 -20.81
N ASP A 192 24.54 4.37 -20.81
CA ASP A 192 23.22 4.92 -20.51
C ASP A 192 22.73 4.40 -19.17
N ASN A 193 21.99 5.23 -18.46
CA ASN A 193 21.27 4.80 -17.26
C ASN A 193 19.93 4.20 -17.67
N LYS A 194 19.79 2.90 -17.54
CA LYS A 194 18.52 2.21 -17.79
C LYS A 194 17.79 1.99 -16.48
N THR A 195 16.58 2.54 -16.39
CA THR A 195 15.70 2.34 -15.24
C THR A 195 14.95 1.01 -15.37
N TYR A 196 14.89 0.24 -14.31
CA TYR A 196 14.10 -0.98 -14.22
C TYR A 196 13.43 -1.09 -12.85
N PHE A 197 12.39 -1.89 -12.76
CA PHE A 197 11.67 -2.14 -11.52
C PHE A 197 12.02 -3.53 -10.99
N ALA A 198 12.38 -3.61 -9.71
CA ALA A 198 12.69 -4.85 -9.03
C ALA A 198 11.91 -4.95 -7.71
N ASN A 199 11.51 -6.15 -7.31
CA ASN A 199 10.91 -6.37 -6.01
C ASN A 199 11.94 -6.14 -4.90
N ARG A 200 11.47 -5.67 -3.73
CA ARG A 200 12.33 -5.56 -2.53
C ARG A 200 12.73 -6.96 -2.07
N VAL A 201 14.00 -7.10 -1.72
CA VAL A 201 14.56 -8.34 -1.18
C VAL A 201 14.96 -8.09 0.27
N TYR A 202 14.48 -8.94 1.16
CA TYR A 202 14.88 -8.98 2.56
C TYR A 202 15.95 -10.07 2.73
N ARG A 203 17.04 -9.77 3.42
CA ARG A 203 18.18 -10.70 3.60
C ARG A 203 17.85 -11.72 4.70
N LYS A 204 18.50 -12.86 4.67
CA LYS A 204 18.51 -13.81 5.80
C LYS A 204 18.82 -13.08 7.11
N GLY A 205 18.10 -13.40 8.18
CA GLY A 205 18.23 -12.75 9.50
C GLY A 205 17.36 -11.51 9.71
N THR A 206 16.73 -10.93 8.65
CA THR A 206 15.74 -9.86 8.82
C THR A 206 14.57 -10.40 9.65
N THR A 207 14.16 -9.70 10.70
CA THR A 207 13.07 -10.16 11.58
C THR A 207 11.70 -10.06 10.91
N TYR A 208 10.74 -10.86 11.37
CA TYR A 208 9.37 -10.81 10.85
C TYR A 208 8.77 -9.40 10.97
N LYS A 209 8.99 -8.73 12.10
CA LYS A 209 8.53 -7.35 12.31
C LYS A 209 9.09 -6.41 11.24
N GLN A 210 10.40 -6.44 10.99
CA GLN A 210 11.05 -5.61 9.98
C GLN A 210 10.52 -5.89 8.56
N VAL A 211 10.19 -7.15 8.24
CA VAL A 211 9.60 -7.50 6.93
C VAL A 211 8.19 -6.94 6.83
N ILE A 212 7.36 -7.11 7.87
CA ILE A 212 5.99 -6.57 7.92
C ILE A 212 6.01 -5.06 7.78
N GLU A 213 6.79 -4.36 8.59
CA GLU A 213 6.92 -2.90 8.55
C GLU A 213 7.40 -2.40 7.18
N GLY A 214 8.42 -3.04 6.63
CA GLY A 214 8.96 -2.65 5.33
C GLY A 214 8.02 -2.89 4.15
N ILE A 215 7.15 -3.92 4.21
CA ILE A 215 6.09 -4.15 3.22
C ILE A 215 4.97 -3.12 3.41
N ALA A 216 4.55 -2.89 4.66
CA ALA A 216 3.48 -1.95 5.00
C ALA A 216 3.83 -0.52 4.59
N GLU A 217 5.04 -0.06 4.92
CA GLU A 217 5.56 1.26 4.53
C GLU A 217 5.55 1.44 3.01
N GLN A 218 6.13 0.50 2.28
CA GLN A 218 6.23 0.58 0.82
C GLN A 218 4.86 0.54 0.13
N ALA A 219 3.90 -0.18 0.71
CA ALA A 219 2.53 -0.30 0.21
C ALA A 219 1.58 0.80 0.72
N SER A 220 2.07 1.68 1.61
CA SER A 220 1.26 2.70 2.31
C SER A 220 0.12 2.08 3.13
N ILE A 221 0.36 0.92 3.74
CA ILE A 221 -0.56 0.25 4.66
C ILE A 221 -0.26 0.76 6.07
N LYS A 222 -1.24 1.38 6.71
CA LYS A 222 -1.10 1.86 8.09
C LYS A 222 -1.48 0.76 9.07
N ILE A 223 -0.53 0.31 9.87
CA ILE A 223 -0.74 -0.65 10.96
C ILE A 223 -0.58 0.12 12.27
N ALA A 224 -1.61 0.13 13.11
CA ALA A 224 -1.64 0.93 14.34
C ALA A 224 -0.79 0.31 15.47
N LYS A 225 -0.75 -1.01 15.53
CA LYS A 225 0.01 -1.76 16.55
C LYS A 225 0.58 -3.03 15.93
N ILE A 226 1.84 -3.34 16.24
CA ILE A 226 2.49 -4.60 15.85
C ILE A 226 3.06 -5.23 17.13
N ASP A 227 2.38 -6.26 17.62
CA ASP A 227 2.78 -7.07 18.74
C ASP A 227 2.83 -8.53 18.27
N LEU A 228 4.04 -9.10 18.16
CA LEU A 228 4.25 -10.44 17.61
C LEU A 228 4.54 -11.45 18.72
N ALA A 229 3.87 -12.61 18.66
CA ALA A 229 4.17 -13.73 19.58
C ALA A 229 5.58 -14.28 19.35
N LYS A 230 6.05 -14.26 18.09
CA LYS A 230 7.41 -14.62 17.71
C LYS A 230 7.97 -13.63 16.71
N ASN A 231 9.17 -13.10 16.98
CA ASN A 231 9.85 -12.17 16.11
C ASN A 231 11.23 -12.72 15.70
N GLU A 232 11.21 -13.84 14.99
CA GLU A 232 12.42 -14.52 14.51
C GLU A 232 12.93 -13.88 13.20
N GLY A 233 14.23 -14.11 12.92
CA GLY A 233 14.82 -13.76 11.63
C GLY A 233 14.46 -14.79 10.55
N ILE A 234 14.20 -14.34 9.33
CA ILE A 234 13.93 -15.21 8.19
C ILE A 234 15.14 -16.12 7.90
N LYS A 235 14.90 -17.42 7.72
CA LYS A 235 15.96 -18.42 7.50
C LYS A 235 16.63 -18.33 6.13
N LYS A 236 15.91 -17.80 5.13
CA LYS A 236 16.40 -17.59 3.75
C LYS A 236 16.02 -16.20 3.29
N SER A 237 16.76 -15.62 2.32
CA SER A 237 16.37 -14.35 1.72
C SER A 237 14.99 -14.44 1.09
N PHE A 238 14.18 -13.40 1.30
CA PHE A 238 12.80 -13.32 0.83
C PHE A 238 12.62 -12.17 -0.15
N THR A 239 12.01 -12.46 -1.30
CA THR A 239 11.65 -11.44 -2.29
C THR A 239 10.17 -11.12 -2.18
N ALA A 240 9.83 -9.87 -1.90
CA ALA A 240 8.44 -9.42 -1.74
C ALA A 240 7.74 -9.36 -3.12
N LYS A 241 7.08 -10.47 -3.48
CA LYS A 241 6.34 -10.62 -4.74
C LYS A 241 4.90 -11.05 -4.41
N GLY A 242 3.92 -10.25 -4.80
CA GLY A 242 2.51 -10.53 -4.57
C GLY A 242 1.76 -9.34 -3.98
N LYS A 243 0.51 -9.56 -3.55
CA LYS A 243 -0.30 -8.55 -2.88
C LYS A 243 0.30 -8.24 -1.49
N PRO A 244 0.52 -6.97 -1.13
CA PRO A 244 1.18 -6.61 0.12
C PRO A 244 0.50 -7.17 1.36
N LEU A 245 -0.84 -7.04 1.46
CA LEU A 245 -1.59 -7.53 2.62
C LEU A 245 -1.46 -9.05 2.80
N THR A 246 -1.48 -9.81 1.70
CA THR A 246 -1.28 -11.26 1.73
C THR A 246 0.11 -11.63 2.25
N LEU A 247 1.15 -10.89 1.84
CA LEU A 247 2.49 -11.11 2.33
C LEU A 247 2.61 -10.79 3.81
N ILE A 248 2.02 -9.68 4.28
CA ILE A 248 1.95 -9.34 5.70
C ILE A 248 1.24 -10.46 6.46
N LYS A 249 0.05 -10.91 6.02
CA LYS A 249 -0.71 -12.02 6.64
C LYS A 249 0.13 -13.28 6.80
N ASN A 250 0.93 -13.63 5.78
CA ASN A 250 1.81 -14.80 5.85
C ASN A 250 2.88 -14.65 6.95
N PHE A 251 3.51 -13.49 7.09
CA PHE A 251 4.49 -13.26 8.14
C PHE A 251 3.87 -13.18 9.53
N VAL A 252 2.68 -12.61 9.66
CA VAL A 252 1.89 -12.62 10.90
C VAL A 252 1.58 -14.05 11.33
N LYS A 253 1.17 -14.92 10.39
CA LYS A 253 0.94 -16.34 10.66
C LYS A 253 2.23 -17.07 11.09
N LEU A 254 3.38 -16.80 10.42
CA LEU A 254 4.68 -17.35 10.83
C LEU A 254 5.08 -16.87 12.23
N ALA A 255 4.74 -15.63 12.57
CA ALA A 255 4.94 -15.08 13.91
C ALA A 255 3.96 -15.60 14.96
N LYS A 256 3.06 -16.54 14.62
CA LYS A 256 1.98 -17.05 15.50
C LYS A 256 1.13 -15.92 16.09
N SER A 257 0.86 -14.90 15.31
CA SER A 257 0.12 -13.70 15.68
C SER A 257 -1.16 -13.58 14.85
N GLU A 258 -2.06 -12.72 15.27
CA GLU A 258 -3.33 -12.43 14.61
C GLU A 258 -3.33 -11.02 14.04
N MET A 259 -4.07 -10.81 12.97
CA MET A 259 -4.21 -9.52 12.31
C MET A 259 -5.67 -9.27 11.98
N PHE A 260 -6.21 -8.18 12.52
CA PHE A 260 -7.61 -7.79 12.33
C PHE A 260 -7.77 -6.26 12.42
N TYR A 261 -8.99 -5.79 12.18
CA TYR A 261 -9.34 -4.40 12.39
C TYR A 261 -9.91 -4.19 13.78
N GLU A 262 -9.49 -3.11 14.43
CA GLU A 262 -10.01 -2.67 15.71
C GLU A 262 -10.30 -1.17 15.63
N ARG A 263 -11.59 -0.80 15.73
CA ARG A 263 -12.06 0.60 15.66
C ARG A 263 -11.48 1.37 14.47
N GLY A 264 -11.59 0.79 13.30
CA GLY A 264 -11.12 1.40 12.04
C GLY A 264 -9.62 1.28 11.76
N LYS A 265 -8.84 0.64 12.63
CA LYS A 265 -7.39 0.54 12.52
C LYS A 265 -6.95 -0.92 12.38
N LEU A 266 -6.07 -1.18 11.42
CA LEU A 266 -5.44 -2.50 11.29
C LEU A 266 -4.43 -2.69 12.41
N VAL A 267 -4.56 -3.79 13.16
CA VAL A 267 -3.67 -4.16 14.27
C VAL A 267 -3.13 -5.57 14.10
N ILE A 268 -1.96 -5.81 14.64
CA ILE A 268 -1.35 -7.14 14.75
C ILE A 268 -1.08 -7.38 16.23
N VAL A 269 -1.60 -8.49 16.75
CA VAL A 269 -1.54 -8.81 18.17
C VAL A 269 -1.01 -10.22 18.42
N ASN A 270 -0.36 -10.36 19.55
CA ASN A 270 0.01 -11.66 20.09
C ASN A 270 -1.22 -12.25 20.85
N PRO A 271 -1.82 -13.35 20.40
CA PRO A 271 -2.99 -13.94 21.06
C PRO A 271 -2.70 -14.43 22.49
N ASN A 272 -1.44 -14.71 22.77
CA ASN A 272 -0.99 -15.20 24.09
C ASN A 272 -0.52 -14.06 25.02
N SER A 273 -0.54 -12.80 24.58
CA SER A 273 -0.20 -11.68 25.46
C SER A 273 -1.24 -11.53 26.56
N LYS A 274 -0.81 -11.02 27.71
CA LYS A 274 -1.75 -10.66 28.78
C LYS A 274 -2.79 -9.71 28.21
N LYS A 275 -4.06 -10.06 28.37
CA LYS A 275 -5.16 -9.17 27.97
C LYS A 275 -5.10 -7.93 28.85
N ASN A 276 -5.14 -6.76 28.23
CA ASN A 276 -5.15 -5.49 28.96
C ASN A 276 -6.51 -5.22 29.61
N THR A 277 -7.57 -5.84 29.08
CA THR A 277 -8.94 -5.67 29.54
C THR A 277 -9.58 -7.03 29.73
N TRP A 278 -10.08 -7.29 30.91
CA TRP A 278 -10.88 -8.45 31.22
C TRP A 278 -12.28 -7.99 31.59
N PHE A 279 -13.27 -8.63 31.02
CA PHE A 279 -14.67 -8.38 31.33
C PHE A 279 -15.22 -9.56 32.08
N VAL A 280 -15.79 -9.29 33.25
CA VAL A 280 -16.45 -10.30 34.07
C VAL A 280 -17.94 -10.26 33.76
N ILE A 281 -18.46 -11.39 33.30
CA ILE A 281 -19.89 -11.58 32.99
C ILE A 281 -20.47 -12.55 34.00
N ASP A 282 -21.48 -12.10 34.71
CA ASP A 282 -22.25 -12.93 35.65
C ASP A 282 -23.52 -13.47 34.95
N ASP A 283 -24.11 -14.53 35.49
CA ASP A 283 -25.36 -15.11 34.94
C ASP A 283 -26.48 -14.07 34.81
N LYS A 284 -26.49 -13.03 35.67
CA LYS A 284 -27.46 -11.91 35.60
C LYS A 284 -27.26 -10.96 34.45
N ASP A 285 -26.09 -10.99 33.83
CA ASP A 285 -25.73 -10.15 32.69
C ASP A 285 -26.05 -10.84 31.34
N LEU A 286 -26.54 -12.07 31.37
CA LEU A 286 -26.85 -12.84 30.18
C LEU A 286 -28.29 -12.60 29.71
N ILE A 287 -28.45 -12.44 28.40
CA ILE A 287 -29.77 -12.43 27.73
C ILE A 287 -30.22 -13.87 27.44
N GLN A 288 -29.26 -14.74 27.15
CA GLN A 288 -29.52 -16.16 26.84
C GLN A 288 -28.49 -17.05 27.53
N VAL A 289 -28.87 -18.30 27.82
CA VAL A 289 -27.96 -19.31 28.33
C VAL A 289 -26.84 -19.53 27.31
N PRO A 290 -25.57 -19.50 27.74
CA PRO A 290 -24.46 -19.72 26.83
C PRO A 290 -24.54 -21.10 26.17
N SER A 291 -24.28 -21.14 24.86
CA SER A 291 -24.21 -22.38 24.11
C SER A 291 -22.78 -22.70 23.71
N GLN A 292 -22.41 -23.96 23.84
CA GLN A 292 -21.11 -24.47 23.45
C GLN A 292 -21.19 -24.98 22.01
N ASN A 293 -20.22 -24.59 21.19
CA ASN A 293 -20.02 -25.13 19.86
C ASN A 293 -18.62 -25.78 19.82
N ASP A 294 -18.57 -27.07 19.59
CA ASP A 294 -17.32 -27.80 19.39
C ASP A 294 -16.98 -27.82 17.89
N ASP A 295 -15.84 -27.25 17.53
CA ASP A 295 -15.30 -27.30 16.18
C ASP A 295 -13.99 -28.10 16.21
N ASP A 296 -13.95 -29.19 15.48
CA ASP A 296 -12.80 -30.10 15.37
C ASP A 296 -11.49 -29.41 15.01
N LYS A 297 -11.56 -28.22 14.40
CA LYS A 297 -10.38 -27.45 13.96
C LYS A 297 -9.95 -26.35 14.89
N ASN A 298 -10.87 -25.73 15.62
CA ASN A 298 -10.63 -24.51 16.39
C ASN A 298 -10.78 -24.71 17.92
N GLY A 299 -11.16 -25.89 18.34
CA GLY A 299 -11.47 -26.20 19.74
C GLY A 299 -12.86 -25.74 20.15
N THR A 300 -13.12 -25.77 21.44
CA THR A 300 -14.42 -25.40 22.02
C THR A 300 -14.62 -23.88 21.94
N THR A 301 -15.73 -23.47 21.37
CA THR A 301 -16.17 -22.06 21.33
C THR A 301 -17.48 -21.89 22.09
N TRP A 302 -17.65 -20.72 22.71
CA TRP A 302 -18.87 -20.38 23.44
C TRP A 302 -19.58 -19.21 22.78
N GLN A 303 -20.87 -19.34 22.57
CA GLN A 303 -21.73 -18.22 22.19
C GLN A 303 -22.35 -17.63 23.44
N ILE A 304 -22.05 -16.35 23.69
CA ILE A 304 -22.53 -15.59 24.84
C ILE A 304 -23.32 -14.40 24.33
N VAL A 305 -24.53 -14.22 24.82
CA VAL A 305 -25.40 -13.10 24.46
C VAL A 305 -25.65 -12.23 25.68
N THR A 306 -25.15 -10.99 25.60
CA THR A 306 -25.28 -9.98 26.67
C THR A 306 -25.85 -8.69 26.10
N PRO A 307 -26.35 -7.76 26.92
CA PRO A 307 -26.53 -6.39 26.50
C PRO A 307 -25.24 -5.81 25.92
N LEU A 308 -25.36 -4.85 24.98
CA LEU A 308 -24.19 -4.26 24.33
C LEU A 308 -23.24 -3.62 25.36
N VAL A 309 -21.98 -4.04 25.35
CA VAL A 309 -20.92 -3.50 26.18
C VAL A 309 -19.88 -2.83 25.29
N PRO A 310 -19.80 -1.48 25.29
CA PRO A 310 -18.92 -0.72 24.37
C PRO A 310 -17.44 -1.02 24.48
N GLU A 311 -17.00 -1.56 25.62
CA GLU A 311 -15.60 -1.89 25.91
C GLU A 311 -15.19 -3.23 25.33
N ILE A 312 -16.13 -4.13 25.06
CA ILE A 312 -15.81 -5.44 24.48
C ILE A 312 -15.48 -5.27 23.00
N THR A 313 -14.29 -5.69 22.64
CA THR A 313 -13.77 -5.68 21.26
C THR A 313 -13.14 -7.03 20.95
N VAL A 314 -12.70 -7.22 19.70
CA VAL A 314 -11.89 -8.38 19.33
C VAL A 314 -10.67 -8.43 20.26
N ASN A 315 -10.36 -9.63 20.79
CA ASN A 315 -9.26 -9.86 21.72
C ASN A 315 -9.45 -9.33 23.17
N THR A 316 -10.67 -8.95 23.57
CA THR A 316 -11.00 -8.72 24.97
C THR A 316 -11.04 -10.05 25.72
N GLY A 317 -10.42 -10.13 26.89
CA GLY A 317 -10.53 -11.30 27.78
C GLY A 317 -11.90 -11.29 28.46
N ILE A 318 -12.57 -12.45 28.49
CA ILE A 318 -13.86 -12.60 29.16
C ILE A 318 -13.71 -13.66 30.26
N ILE A 319 -14.23 -13.35 31.44
CA ILE A 319 -14.37 -14.28 32.57
C ILE A 319 -15.85 -14.46 32.78
N MET A 320 -16.32 -15.69 32.69
CA MET A 320 -17.70 -16.03 33.06
C MET A 320 -17.72 -16.59 34.49
N ASN A 321 -18.51 -15.96 35.34
CA ASN A 321 -18.86 -16.49 36.65
C ASN A 321 -20.22 -17.19 36.54
N SER A 322 -20.20 -18.50 36.29
CA SER A 322 -21.40 -19.34 36.36
C SER A 322 -21.47 -19.93 37.74
N LYS A 323 -22.63 -19.83 38.37
CA LYS A 323 -22.94 -20.54 39.64
C LYS A 323 -23.47 -21.93 39.35
#